data_4be3d792cb96406ad43a4387e9acef66
#
_entry.id   4be3d792cb96406ad43a4387e9acef66
#
_cell.length_a   1.000
_cell.length_b   1.000
_cell.length_c   1.000
_cell.angle_alpha   90.00
_cell.angle_beta   90.00
_cell.angle_gamma   90.00
#
_symmetry.space_group_name_H-M   'P 1'
#
loop_
_entity.id
_entity.type
_entity.pdbx_description
1 polymer ?
#
loop_
_entity_poly.entity_id
_entity_poly.type
_entity_poly.pdbx_seq_one_letter_code
_entity_poly.pdbx_strand_id
1 'polypeptide(L)'
;MKKAYYLQSYLVSDVGMIRKKNEDNFIFHGRYNEKSEDHMECENHICITEPVLYGVFDGMGGEAYGEVASSLMAGTCQKYLLHAGHLKEDATALCQTGNELVVREEKQRGLSMGSTASMLIFDEKVVACNVGDSPIYLYRDGVLRAIYEEQTEKKLYEEMGLQEILKKRKKYRLTQHIGIQEEGLQILPYLEEIEIQDGDVFLICSDGLTDMVEEAVMKETLSTIDAESARKLVSHALENGGHDNVTVILIQVRGCN
;
A
#
# COMPACT_ATOMS: atom_id res chain seq x y z
N MET A 1 -12.47 3.82 -30.27
CA MET A 1 -12.85 4.69 -29.12
C MET A 1 -12.08 4.16 -27.92
N LYS A 2 -11.40 5.01 -27.15
CA LYS A 2 -10.80 4.62 -25.87
C LYS A 2 -11.93 4.13 -24.95
N LYS A 3 -11.73 2.97 -24.29
CA LYS A 3 -12.66 2.55 -23.23
C LYS A 3 -12.50 3.53 -22.08
N ALA A 4 -13.58 4.16 -21.67
CA ALA A 4 -13.61 4.93 -20.44
C ALA A 4 -13.92 3.99 -19.28
N TYR A 5 -13.20 4.15 -18.19
CA TYR A 5 -13.42 3.37 -16.98
C TYR A 5 -13.80 4.30 -15.81
N TYR A 6 -14.54 3.73 -14.91
CA TYR A 6 -15.03 4.34 -13.69
C TYR A 6 -14.52 3.52 -12.52
N LEU A 7 -14.02 4.19 -11.48
CA LEU A 7 -13.51 3.57 -10.27
C LEU A 7 -14.49 3.79 -9.12
N GLN A 8 -14.86 2.69 -8.46
CA GLN A 8 -15.53 2.71 -7.16
C GLN A 8 -14.50 2.30 -6.12
N SER A 9 -14.21 3.16 -5.17
CA SER A 9 -13.13 2.94 -4.22
C SER A 9 -13.58 3.17 -2.78
N TYR A 10 -13.04 2.35 -1.88
CA TYR A 10 -13.38 2.31 -0.46
C TYR A 10 -12.10 2.19 0.34
N LEU A 11 -11.95 3.03 1.35
CA LEU A 11 -10.82 3.05 2.28
C LEU A 11 -11.34 2.84 3.70
N VAL A 12 -10.65 2.00 4.46
CA VAL A 12 -10.70 1.97 5.92
C VAL A 12 -9.28 1.87 6.45
N SER A 13 -8.93 2.74 7.40
CA SER A 13 -7.67 2.71 8.15
C SER A 13 -8.00 2.74 9.63
N ASP A 14 -7.43 1.82 10.40
CA ASP A 14 -7.70 1.64 11.84
C ASP A 14 -6.40 1.38 12.60
N VAL A 15 -6.32 1.94 13.82
CA VAL A 15 -5.16 1.79 14.71
C VAL A 15 -4.95 0.35 15.18
N GLY A 16 -5.97 -0.51 15.07
CA GLY A 16 -5.94 -1.87 15.61
C GLY A 16 -6.26 -1.92 17.11
N MET A 17 -6.09 -3.11 17.69
CA MET A 17 -6.47 -3.35 19.10
C MET A 17 -5.29 -3.19 20.08
N ILE A 18 -4.05 -3.18 19.60
CA ILE A 18 -2.84 -3.23 20.43
C ILE A 18 -2.00 -1.99 20.31
N ARG A 19 -1.90 -1.40 19.12
CA ARG A 19 -1.11 -0.18 18.89
C ARG A 19 -1.76 1.03 19.57
N LYS A 20 -0.95 2.01 19.94
CA LYS A 20 -1.40 3.25 20.60
C LYS A 20 -1.58 4.40 19.61
N LYS A 21 -1.03 4.26 18.42
CA LYS A 21 -1.09 5.24 17.34
C LYS A 21 -1.27 4.52 16.02
N ASN A 22 -1.92 5.15 15.09
CA ASN A 22 -1.92 4.73 13.71
C ASN A 22 -0.67 5.29 13.03
N GLU A 23 0.30 4.42 12.73
CA GLU A 23 1.51 4.74 11.97
C GLU A 23 1.32 4.52 10.47
N ASP A 24 0.22 3.85 10.07
CA ASP A 24 -0.20 3.75 8.68
C ASP A 24 -0.66 5.11 8.15
N ASN A 25 -0.43 5.32 6.87
CA ASN A 25 -1.01 6.40 6.11
C ASN A 25 -1.44 5.92 4.72
N PHE A 26 -2.11 6.76 3.99
CA PHE A 26 -2.62 6.42 2.66
C PHE A 26 -2.65 7.65 1.76
N ILE A 27 -2.76 7.43 0.47
CA ILE A 27 -3.26 8.44 -0.48
C ILE A 27 -4.53 7.90 -1.13
N PHE A 28 -5.62 8.62 -0.99
CA PHE A 28 -6.93 8.24 -1.48
C PHE A 28 -7.59 9.46 -2.15
N HIS A 29 -7.54 9.49 -3.48
CA HIS A 29 -8.07 10.59 -4.27
C HIS A 29 -7.60 11.97 -3.77
N GLY A 30 -6.28 12.14 -3.64
CA GLY A 30 -5.65 13.39 -3.19
C GLY A 30 -5.80 13.70 -1.70
N ARG A 31 -6.39 12.80 -0.89
CA ARG A 31 -6.48 12.92 0.57
C ARG A 31 -5.57 11.94 1.25
N TYR A 32 -5.04 12.30 2.40
CA TYR A 32 -4.26 11.45 3.28
C TYR A 32 -4.55 11.78 4.76
N ASN A 33 -4.06 10.97 5.69
CA ASN A 33 -4.26 11.18 7.12
C ASN A 33 -3.26 12.22 7.67
N GLU A 34 -3.57 13.50 7.49
CA GLU A 34 -2.70 14.63 7.92
C GLU A 34 -2.51 14.70 9.44
N LYS A 35 -3.48 14.21 10.19
CA LYS A 35 -3.53 14.38 11.65
C LYS A 35 -3.21 13.10 12.42
N SER A 36 -2.84 12.01 11.71
CA SER A 36 -2.65 10.68 12.29
C SER A 36 -3.85 10.25 13.14
N GLU A 37 -5.06 10.41 12.58
CA GLU A 37 -6.30 9.95 13.22
C GLU A 37 -6.29 8.43 13.33
N ASP A 38 -6.77 7.90 14.47
CA ASP A 38 -6.73 6.48 14.77
C ASP A 38 -7.67 5.65 13.90
N HIS A 39 -8.73 6.27 13.37
CA HIS A 39 -9.69 5.63 12.48
C HIS A 39 -10.15 6.59 11.37
N MET A 40 -10.13 6.12 10.13
CA MET A 40 -10.62 6.85 8.97
C MET A 40 -11.35 5.94 8.00
N GLU A 41 -12.44 6.46 7.42
CA GLU A 41 -13.18 5.82 6.34
C GLU A 41 -13.44 6.82 5.22
N CYS A 42 -13.28 6.39 3.99
CA CYS A 42 -13.57 7.17 2.81
C CYS A 42 -14.17 6.31 1.69
N GLU A 43 -15.03 6.93 0.91
CA GLU A 43 -15.59 6.36 -0.32
C GLU A 43 -15.45 7.36 -1.44
N ASN A 44 -15.17 6.90 -2.65
CA ASN A 44 -15.11 7.76 -3.83
C ASN A 44 -15.50 7.02 -5.11
N HIS A 45 -16.13 7.76 -6.03
CA HIS A 45 -16.58 7.25 -7.31
C HIS A 45 -16.19 8.25 -8.40
N ILE A 46 -15.30 7.87 -9.29
CA ILE A 46 -14.77 8.77 -10.33
C ILE A 46 -14.62 8.07 -11.70
N CYS A 47 -14.77 8.85 -12.78
CA CYS A 47 -14.30 8.42 -14.11
C CYS A 47 -12.81 8.73 -14.23
N ILE A 48 -12.04 7.83 -14.86
CA ILE A 48 -10.62 8.08 -15.16
C ILE A 48 -10.57 9.05 -16.36
N THR A 49 -10.33 10.32 -16.08
CA THR A 49 -10.12 11.38 -17.11
C THR A 49 -8.69 11.90 -17.11
N GLU A 50 -7.97 11.65 -16.04
CA GLU A 50 -6.57 11.95 -15.78
C GLU A 50 -5.99 10.88 -14.87
N PRO A 51 -4.66 10.75 -14.72
CA PRO A 51 -4.07 9.75 -13.84
C PRO A 51 -4.53 9.90 -12.39
N VAL A 52 -4.91 8.77 -11.77
CA VAL A 52 -5.42 8.70 -10.38
C VAL A 52 -4.52 7.81 -9.55
N LEU A 53 -4.10 8.30 -8.37
CA LEU A 53 -3.21 7.61 -7.44
C LEU A 53 -3.96 7.17 -6.20
N TYR A 54 -3.77 5.89 -5.84
CA TYR A 54 -4.08 5.30 -4.56
C TYR A 54 -2.82 4.68 -3.96
N GLY A 55 -2.68 4.70 -2.63
CA GLY A 55 -1.54 4.07 -1.98
C GLY A 55 -1.74 3.87 -0.48
N VAL A 56 -1.02 2.89 0.07
CA VAL A 56 -0.90 2.59 1.49
C VAL A 56 0.56 2.65 1.87
N PHE A 57 0.86 3.28 3.00
CA PHE A 57 2.17 3.56 3.54
C PHE A 57 2.20 3.12 5.00
N ASP A 58 2.81 1.97 5.26
CA ASP A 58 2.98 1.42 6.61
C ASP A 58 4.22 2.03 7.24
N GLY A 59 4.02 2.81 8.29
CA GLY A 59 5.06 3.54 8.97
C GLY A 59 5.80 2.67 9.97
N MET A 60 7.13 2.64 9.93
CA MET A 60 7.97 1.91 10.85
C MET A 60 9.00 2.82 11.52
N GLY A 61 9.15 2.65 12.82
CA GLY A 61 10.15 3.34 13.62
C GLY A 61 10.17 2.76 15.03
N GLY A 62 11.34 2.40 15.55
CA GLY A 62 11.45 1.92 16.93
C GLY A 62 11.04 3.02 17.92
N GLU A 63 9.93 2.85 18.63
CA GLU A 63 9.35 3.69 19.68
C GLU A 63 8.64 5.00 19.29
N ALA A 64 8.92 5.67 18.19
CA ALA A 64 8.15 6.83 17.69
C ALA A 64 8.67 7.27 16.32
N TYR A 65 7.78 7.70 15.46
CA TYR A 65 8.01 8.40 14.16
C TYR A 65 7.73 7.59 12.89
N GLY A 66 7.19 6.37 12.96
CA GLY A 66 6.64 5.68 11.79
C GLY A 66 5.57 6.53 11.11
N GLU A 67 4.71 7.16 11.91
CA GLU A 67 3.65 8.07 11.44
C GLU A 67 4.20 9.30 10.70
N VAL A 68 5.42 9.73 11.02
CA VAL A 68 6.07 10.85 10.31
C VAL A 68 6.54 10.40 8.92
N ALA A 69 7.16 9.23 8.84
CA ALA A 69 7.66 8.70 7.57
C ALA A 69 6.51 8.42 6.58
N SER A 70 5.47 7.72 7.04
CA SER A 70 4.27 7.42 6.24
C SER A 70 3.52 8.70 5.81
N SER A 71 3.43 9.70 6.71
CA SER A 71 2.83 11.00 6.40
C SER A 71 3.64 11.80 5.39
N LEU A 72 4.97 11.78 5.46
CA LEU A 72 5.85 12.42 4.46
C LEU A 72 5.68 11.79 3.09
N MET A 73 5.58 10.45 3.01
CA MET A 73 5.34 9.75 1.75
C MET A 73 3.97 10.10 1.19
N ALA A 74 2.91 10.04 2.00
CA ALA A 74 1.55 10.40 1.59
C ALA A 74 1.44 11.86 1.12
N GLY A 75 2.06 12.79 1.87
CA GLY A 75 2.11 14.21 1.51
C GLY A 75 2.93 14.47 0.24
N THR A 76 3.93 13.64 -0.07
CA THR A 76 4.65 13.66 -1.35
C THR A 76 3.71 13.30 -2.49
N CYS A 77 2.97 12.21 -2.33
CA CYS A 77 1.99 11.76 -3.31
C CYS A 77 0.89 12.79 -3.58
N GLN A 78 0.39 13.46 -2.52
CA GLN A 78 -0.64 14.49 -2.66
C GLN A 78 -0.20 15.69 -3.53
N LYS A 79 1.08 16.05 -3.44
CA LYS A 79 1.63 17.24 -4.12
C LYS A 79 2.18 16.95 -5.51
N TYR A 80 2.34 15.67 -5.84
CA TYR A 80 2.94 15.26 -7.09
C TYR A 80 1.97 15.38 -8.26
N LEU A 81 2.43 15.95 -9.37
CA LEU A 81 1.69 15.99 -10.61
C LEU A 81 1.99 14.74 -11.43
N LEU A 82 1.00 13.89 -11.62
CA LEU A 82 1.12 12.70 -12.46
C LEU A 82 1.07 13.05 -13.95
N HIS A 83 1.81 12.31 -14.76
CA HIS A 83 1.92 12.52 -16.20
C HIS A 83 1.35 11.33 -16.96
N ALA A 84 0.27 11.54 -17.71
CA ALA A 84 -0.33 10.51 -18.55
C ALA A 84 0.72 9.87 -19.49
N GLY A 85 0.73 8.53 -19.52
CA GLY A 85 1.70 7.77 -20.31
C GLY A 85 3.11 7.60 -19.70
N HIS A 86 3.38 8.18 -18.52
CA HIS A 86 4.68 8.11 -17.81
C HIS A 86 4.55 7.56 -16.38
N LEU A 87 3.58 6.69 -16.15
CA LEU A 87 3.20 6.26 -14.80
C LEU A 87 4.31 5.50 -14.05
N LYS A 88 5.18 4.76 -14.76
CA LYS A 88 6.31 4.05 -14.14
C LYS A 88 7.39 5.02 -13.68
N GLU A 89 7.68 6.01 -14.49
CA GLU A 89 8.61 7.09 -14.17
C GLU A 89 8.09 7.90 -12.99
N ASP A 90 6.80 8.24 -12.98
CA ASP A 90 6.15 8.96 -11.89
C ASP A 90 6.18 8.14 -10.59
N ALA A 91 5.85 6.84 -10.64
CA ALA A 91 5.92 5.96 -9.47
C ALA A 91 7.33 5.89 -8.89
N THR A 92 8.35 5.77 -9.75
CA THR A 92 9.76 5.77 -9.34
C THR A 92 10.17 7.10 -8.72
N ALA A 93 9.79 8.22 -9.35
CA ALA A 93 10.10 9.56 -8.86
C ALA A 93 9.42 9.84 -7.51
N LEU A 94 8.20 9.36 -7.30
CA LEU A 94 7.49 9.44 -6.02
C LEU A 94 8.25 8.72 -4.90
N CYS A 95 8.70 7.48 -5.14
CA CYS A 95 9.49 6.72 -4.18
C CYS A 95 10.82 7.41 -3.86
N GLN A 96 11.52 7.92 -4.87
CA GLN A 96 12.80 8.64 -4.69
C GLN A 96 12.62 9.93 -3.89
N THR A 97 11.63 10.75 -4.27
CA THR A 97 11.33 12.01 -3.58
C THR A 97 10.90 11.76 -2.13
N GLY A 98 10.02 10.77 -1.90
CA GLY A 98 9.60 10.36 -0.56
C GLY A 98 10.79 9.92 0.29
N ASN A 99 11.68 9.08 -0.27
CA ASN A 99 12.89 8.63 0.41
C ASN A 99 13.80 9.79 0.80
N GLU A 100 14.06 10.73 -0.11
CA GLU A 100 14.89 11.91 0.17
C GLU A 100 14.34 12.76 1.31
N LEU A 101 13.01 12.92 1.37
CA LEU A 101 12.34 13.68 2.43
C LEU A 101 12.44 12.97 3.78
N VAL A 102 12.19 11.66 3.83
CA VAL A 102 12.30 10.87 5.07
C VAL A 102 13.74 10.86 5.56
N VAL A 103 14.73 10.59 4.69
CA VAL A 103 16.17 10.64 5.04
C VAL A 103 16.58 12.01 5.57
N ARG A 104 16.05 13.10 5.01
CA ARG A 104 16.30 14.46 5.51
C ARG A 104 15.76 14.65 6.92
N GLU A 105 14.53 14.19 7.17
CA GLU A 105 13.85 14.29 8.46
C GLU A 105 14.57 13.46 9.53
N GLU A 106 15.02 12.24 9.19
CA GLU A 106 15.84 11.40 10.07
C GLU A 106 17.12 12.11 10.52
N LYS A 107 17.85 12.72 9.57
CA LYS A 107 19.08 13.47 9.85
C LYS A 107 18.82 14.69 10.76
N GLN A 108 17.70 15.39 10.53
CA GLN A 108 17.34 16.56 11.34
C GLN A 108 16.97 16.19 12.78
N ARG A 109 16.29 15.06 12.97
CA ARG A 109 15.86 14.59 14.29
C ARG A 109 16.91 13.74 15.01
N GLY A 110 17.89 13.20 14.28
CA GLY A 110 18.84 12.22 14.82
C GLY A 110 18.19 10.88 15.17
N LEU A 111 17.15 10.49 14.45
CA LEU A 111 16.31 9.31 14.72
C LEU A 111 16.12 8.50 13.43
N SER A 112 15.93 7.19 13.56
CA SER A 112 15.62 6.32 12.43
C SER A 112 14.11 6.14 12.31
N MET A 113 13.59 6.32 11.08
CA MET A 113 12.20 6.10 10.72
C MET A 113 12.13 5.60 9.27
N GLY A 114 11.03 4.99 8.90
CA GLY A 114 10.83 4.53 7.54
C GLY A 114 9.36 4.27 7.25
N SER A 115 9.07 3.93 6.01
CA SER A 115 7.73 3.52 5.60
C SER A 115 7.81 2.55 4.44
N THR A 116 6.82 1.69 4.29
CA THR A 116 6.55 1.05 3.01
C THR A 116 5.95 2.06 2.03
N ALA A 117 5.87 1.68 0.75
CA ALA A 117 5.08 2.42 -0.23
C ALA A 117 4.46 1.45 -1.23
N SER A 118 3.17 1.21 -1.10
CA SER A 118 2.40 0.40 -2.04
C SER A 118 1.37 1.26 -2.73
N MET A 119 1.48 1.39 -4.06
CA MET A 119 0.72 2.36 -4.85
C MET A 119 0.12 1.72 -6.11
N LEU A 120 -1.04 2.21 -6.51
CA LEU A 120 -1.67 1.96 -7.81
C LEU A 120 -1.94 3.30 -8.50
N ILE A 121 -1.42 3.46 -9.70
CA ILE A 121 -1.66 4.63 -10.55
C ILE A 121 -2.49 4.19 -11.75
N PHE A 122 -3.72 4.70 -11.83
CA PHE A 122 -4.66 4.42 -12.89
C PHE A 122 -4.63 5.50 -13.96
N ASP A 123 -4.56 5.08 -15.23
CA ASP A 123 -4.77 5.89 -16.43
C ASP A 123 -5.38 4.97 -17.52
N GLU A 124 -4.83 4.87 -18.72
CA GLU A 124 -5.21 3.87 -19.73
C GLU A 124 -4.87 2.44 -19.27
N LYS A 125 -3.86 2.31 -18.44
CA LYS A 125 -3.42 1.09 -17.73
C LYS A 125 -3.28 1.37 -16.25
N VAL A 126 -3.04 0.34 -15.48
CA VAL A 126 -2.65 0.47 -14.07
C VAL A 126 -1.16 0.17 -13.93
N VAL A 127 -0.45 1.02 -13.20
CA VAL A 127 0.89 0.70 -12.69
C VAL A 127 0.79 0.41 -11.20
N ALA A 128 1.13 -0.82 -10.82
CA ALA A 128 1.39 -1.18 -9.43
C ALA A 128 2.86 -0.88 -9.11
N CYS A 129 3.08 -0.21 -7.99
CA CYS A 129 4.40 0.13 -7.46
C CYS A 129 4.48 -0.29 -6.01
N ASN A 130 5.54 -0.99 -5.63
CA ASN A 130 5.73 -1.44 -4.26
C ASN A 130 7.17 -1.24 -3.80
N VAL A 131 7.34 -0.73 -2.58
CA VAL A 131 8.57 -0.69 -1.79
C VAL A 131 8.22 -1.22 -0.40
N GLY A 132 8.86 -2.33 0.01
CA GLY A 132 8.59 -2.98 1.29
C GLY A 132 7.73 -4.23 1.16
N ASP A 133 6.86 -4.48 2.12
CA ASP A 133 6.07 -5.71 2.25
C ASP A 133 4.54 -5.49 2.35
N SER A 134 4.06 -4.25 2.24
CA SER A 134 2.62 -3.94 2.17
C SER A 134 2.01 -4.47 0.87
N PRO A 135 1.02 -5.40 0.93
CA PRO A 135 0.58 -6.14 -0.24
C PRO A 135 -0.29 -5.35 -1.21
N ILE A 136 -0.18 -5.71 -2.49
CA ILE A 136 -1.11 -5.29 -3.55
C ILE A 136 -1.64 -6.54 -4.25
N TYR A 137 -2.96 -6.63 -4.42
CA TYR A 137 -3.61 -7.74 -5.10
C TYR A 137 -4.53 -7.26 -6.22
N LEU A 138 -4.64 -8.10 -7.25
CA LEU A 138 -5.67 -8.03 -8.29
C LEU A 138 -6.58 -9.26 -8.18
N TYR A 139 -7.87 -9.04 -7.99
CA TYR A 139 -8.90 -10.05 -8.14
C TYR A 139 -9.56 -9.89 -9.53
N ARG A 140 -9.41 -10.92 -10.36
CA ARG A 140 -9.95 -10.99 -11.72
C ARG A 140 -10.41 -12.42 -12.03
N ASP A 141 -11.60 -12.58 -12.58
CA ASP A 141 -12.15 -13.87 -12.99
C ASP A 141 -12.10 -14.97 -11.90
N GLY A 142 -12.36 -14.58 -10.65
CA GLY A 142 -12.34 -15.49 -9.51
C GLY A 142 -10.95 -15.86 -8.98
N VAL A 143 -9.89 -15.24 -9.51
CA VAL A 143 -8.51 -15.46 -9.09
C VAL A 143 -7.98 -14.23 -8.35
N LEU A 144 -7.44 -14.43 -7.14
CA LEU A 144 -6.68 -13.41 -6.41
C LEU A 144 -5.19 -13.58 -6.75
N ARG A 145 -4.58 -12.56 -7.31
CA ARG A 145 -3.17 -12.54 -7.72
C ARG A 145 -2.43 -11.44 -7.00
N ALA A 146 -1.32 -11.76 -6.35
CA ALA A 146 -0.37 -10.77 -5.85
C ALA A 146 0.28 -10.03 -7.04
N ILE A 147 0.31 -8.70 -6.97
CA ILE A 147 0.92 -7.80 -7.95
C ILE A 147 1.94 -6.88 -7.28
N TYR A 148 2.68 -7.45 -6.35
CA TYR A 148 3.77 -6.84 -5.60
C TYR A 148 4.88 -7.86 -5.38
N GLU A 149 6.05 -7.40 -4.99
CA GLU A 149 7.15 -8.25 -4.54
C GLU A 149 7.46 -7.93 -3.07
N GLU A 150 7.34 -8.94 -2.18
CA GLU A 150 7.73 -8.82 -0.78
C GLU A 150 9.23 -8.58 -0.67
N GLN A 151 9.65 -7.39 -0.26
CA GLN A 151 11.05 -6.99 -0.18
C GLN A 151 11.57 -7.13 1.26
N THR A 152 11.70 -8.40 1.70
CA THR A 152 12.17 -8.77 3.04
C THR A 152 13.37 -9.73 2.99
N GLU A 153 14.05 -9.90 4.13
CA GLU A 153 15.10 -10.92 4.29
C GLU A 153 14.60 -12.35 4.08
N LYS A 154 13.30 -12.59 4.08
CA LYS A 154 12.69 -13.92 3.90
C LYS A 154 13.13 -14.54 2.59
N LYS A 155 13.03 -13.81 1.49
CA LYS A 155 13.44 -14.25 0.16
C LYS A 155 14.93 -14.62 0.14
N LEU A 156 15.78 -13.82 0.80
CA LEU A 156 17.21 -14.11 0.92
C LEU A 156 17.45 -15.42 1.67
N TYR A 157 16.74 -15.67 2.78
CA TYR A 157 16.84 -16.89 3.54
C TYR A 157 16.31 -18.11 2.77
N GLU A 158 15.27 -17.95 1.95
CA GLU A 158 14.75 -18.99 1.04
C GLU A 158 15.80 -19.37 -0.02
N GLU A 159 16.40 -18.39 -0.68
CA GLU A 159 17.47 -18.59 -1.67
C GLU A 159 18.72 -19.25 -1.08
N MET A 160 19.06 -18.91 0.15
CA MET A 160 20.18 -19.53 0.89
C MET A 160 19.83 -20.92 1.48
N GLY A 161 18.59 -21.39 1.34
CA GLY A 161 18.14 -22.68 1.87
C GLY A 161 18.05 -22.74 3.40
N LEU A 162 17.94 -21.60 4.09
CA LEU A 162 17.93 -21.49 5.55
C LEU A 162 16.55 -21.80 6.16
N GLN A 163 15.99 -22.96 5.83
CA GLN A 163 14.64 -23.40 6.22
C GLN A 163 14.38 -23.39 7.74
N GLU A 164 15.41 -23.65 8.55
CA GLU A 164 15.29 -23.63 10.02
C GLU A 164 15.10 -22.22 10.58
N ILE A 165 15.59 -21.19 9.90
CA ILE A 165 15.36 -19.80 10.26
C ILE A 165 13.94 -19.40 9.86
N LEU A 166 13.51 -19.77 8.65
CA LEU A 166 12.17 -19.50 8.13
C LEU A 166 11.07 -20.07 9.04
N LYS A 167 11.26 -21.30 9.58
CA LYS A 167 10.30 -21.90 10.51
C LYS A 167 10.18 -21.19 11.86
N LYS A 168 11.22 -20.49 12.29
CA LYS A 168 11.29 -19.89 13.64
C LYS A 168 10.91 -18.41 13.66
N ARG A 169 11.01 -17.72 12.53
CA ARG A 169 10.68 -16.28 12.41
C ARG A 169 9.29 -16.10 11.81
N LYS A 170 8.52 -15.21 12.42
CA LYS A 170 7.22 -14.77 11.88
C LYS A 170 7.32 -13.46 11.09
N LYS A 171 8.25 -12.57 11.48
CA LYS A 171 8.50 -11.29 10.78
C LYS A 171 9.97 -11.20 10.37
N TYR A 172 10.20 -10.59 9.22
CA TYR A 172 11.51 -10.40 8.60
C TYR A 172 11.78 -8.91 8.45
N ARG A 173 13.05 -8.53 8.40
CA ARG A 173 13.42 -7.14 8.14
C ARG A 173 13.17 -6.82 6.67
N LEU A 174 12.75 -5.59 6.41
CA LEU A 174 12.67 -5.07 5.06
C LEU A 174 14.08 -4.92 4.46
N THR A 175 14.21 -5.30 3.20
CA THR A 175 15.43 -5.06 2.40
C THR A 175 15.31 -3.77 1.57
N GLN A 176 14.09 -3.28 1.37
CA GLN A 176 13.78 -1.99 0.76
C GLN A 176 12.69 -1.29 1.58
N HIS A 177 12.84 -0.02 1.84
CA HIS A 177 11.86 0.86 2.49
C HIS A 177 12.14 2.33 2.18
N ILE A 178 11.14 3.17 2.27
CA ILE A 178 11.28 4.62 2.23
C ILE A 178 12.00 5.06 3.52
N GLY A 179 13.09 5.81 3.41
CA GLY A 179 14.00 6.16 4.52
C GLY A 179 15.33 5.39 4.50
N ILE A 180 15.61 4.62 3.44
CA ILE A 180 16.88 3.89 3.34
C ILE A 180 18.04 4.87 3.09
N GLN A 181 19.12 4.79 3.91
CA GLN A 181 20.24 5.72 3.91
C GLN A 181 21.59 5.09 3.51
N GLU A 182 21.65 3.78 3.26
CA GLU A 182 22.93 3.12 3.02
C GLU A 182 23.63 3.69 1.78
N GLU A 183 24.94 4.05 1.91
CA GLU A 183 25.75 4.56 0.80
C GLU A 183 25.76 3.55 -0.35
N GLY A 184 25.29 3.98 -1.52
CA GLY A 184 25.22 3.18 -2.74
C GLY A 184 23.93 2.36 -2.90
N LEU A 185 23.04 2.31 -1.92
CA LEU A 185 21.71 1.76 -2.11
C LEU A 185 20.76 2.83 -2.66
N GLN A 186 20.15 2.51 -3.78
CA GLN A 186 19.03 3.28 -4.34
C GLN A 186 17.72 2.58 -4.00
N ILE A 187 16.66 3.36 -3.84
CA ILE A 187 15.32 2.81 -3.80
C ILE A 187 15.05 2.10 -5.12
N LEU A 188 14.69 0.82 -5.03
CA LEU A 188 14.36 -0.04 -6.15
C LEU A 188 12.91 -0.51 -6.02
N PRO A 189 11.94 0.29 -6.46
CA PRO A 189 10.54 -0.12 -6.42
C PRO A 189 10.29 -1.28 -7.38
N TYR A 190 9.51 -2.26 -6.95
CA TYR A 190 8.88 -3.21 -7.86
C TYR A 190 7.80 -2.50 -8.66
N LEU A 191 7.76 -2.72 -9.97
CA LEU A 191 6.81 -2.08 -10.88
C LEU A 191 6.18 -3.13 -11.79
N GLU A 192 4.84 -3.18 -11.80
CA GLU A 192 4.08 -4.00 -12.74
C GLU A 192 3.04 -3.15 -13.48
N GLU A 193 2.99 -3.26 -14.81
CA GLU A 193 1.98 -2.61 -15.64
C GLU A 193 0.88 -3.61 -16.01
N ILE A 194 -0.38 -3.23 -15.84
CA ILE A 194 -1.54 -4.10 -15.95
C ILE A 194 -2.57 -3.44 -16.87
N GLU A 195 -3.05 -4.20 -17.86
CA GLU A 195 -4.18 -3.80 -18.69
C GLU A 195 -5.48 -3.84 -17.88
N ILE A 196 -6.21 -2.73 -17.87
CA ILE A 196 -7.49 -2.58 -17.15
C ILE A 196 -8.59 -3.40 -17.82
N GLN A 197 -9.37 -4.13 -17.05
CA GLN A 197 -10.57 -4.83 -17.50
C GLN A 197 -11.78 -4.44 -16.63
N ASP A 198 -12.95 -4.46 -17.26
CA ASP A 198 -14.22 -4.29 -16.54
C ASP A 198 -14.41 -5.44 -15.55
N GLY A 199 -14.74 -5.10 -14.31
CA GLY A 199 -14.89 -6.07 -13.22
C GLY A 199 -13.63 -6.34 -12.42
N ASP A 200 -12.47 -5.79 -12.78
CA ASP A 200 -11.26 -5.88 -11.93
C ASP A 200 -11.52 -5.30 -10.54
N VAL A 201 -10.96 -5.96 -9.55
CA VAL A 201 -10.92 -5.44 -8.18
C VAL A 201 -9.48 -5.43 -7.70
N PHE A 202 -9.00 -4.26 -7.28
CA PHE A 202 -7.68 -4.10 -6.67
C PHE A 202 -7.83 -3.94 -5.16
N LEU A 203 -6.91 -4.55 -4.42
CA LEU A 203 -6.74 -4.40 -2.98
C LEU A 203 -5.32 -3.91 -2.73
N ILE A 204 -5.18 -2.79 -2.02
CA ILE A 204 -3.92 -2.35 -1.40
C ILE A 204 -4.14 -2.40 0.11
N CYS A 205 -3.19 -2.97 0.86
CA CYS A 205 -3.30 -2.99 2.33
C CYS A 205 -1.93 -2.95 3.01
N SER A 206 -1.91 -2.61 4.30
CA SER A 206 -0.76 -2.87 5.17
C SER A 206 -0.71 -4.34 5.60
N ASP A 207 0.42 -4.78 6.16
CA ASP A 207 0.63 -6.15 6.62
C ASP A 207 -0.34 -6.55 7.75
N GLY A 208 -0.85 -5.55 8.51
CA GLY A 208 -1.85 -5.77 9.56
C GLY A 208 -3.15 -6.42 9.08
N LEU A 209 -3.49 -6.32 7.78
CA LEU A 209 -4.58 -7.10 7.20
C LEU A 209 -4.13 -8.57 7.00
N THR A 210 -3.07 -8.79 6.26
CA THR A 210 -2.66 -10.13 5.81
C THR A 210 -2.05 -10.99 6.92
N ASP A 211 -1.56 -10.39 7.98
CA ASP A 211 -1.14 -11.09 9.20
C ASP A 211 -2.34 -11.69 9.96
N MET A 212 -3.55 -11.11 9.79
CA MET A 212 -4.76 -11.45 10.56
C MET A 212 -5.85 -12.11 9.73
N VAL A 213 -5.88 -11.92 8.40
CA VAL A 213 -6.97 -12.38 7.53
C VAL A 213 -6.44 -13.34 6.48
N GLU A 214 -7.03 -14.52 6.43
CA GLU A 214 -6.66 -15.55 5.45
C GLU A 214 -7.04 -15.13 4.02
N GLU A 215 -6.24 -15.54 3.04
CA GLU A 215 -6.48 -15.25 1.61
C GLU A 215 -7.88 -15.70 1.15
N ALA A 216 -8.42 -16.79 1.68
CA ALA A 216 -9.75 -17.28 1.34
C ALA A 216 -10.85 -16.27 1.71
N VAL A 217 -10.74 -15.61 2.87
CA VAL A 217 -11.68 -14.58 3.33
C VAL A 217 -11.54 -13.32 2.46
N MET A 218 -10.31 -12.91 2.15
CA MET A 218 -10.08 -11.80 1.23
C MET A 218 -10.73 -12.08 -0.13
N LYS A 219 -10.48 -13.25 -0.70
CA LYS A 219 -11.02 -13.67 -2.00
C LYS A 219 -12.55 -13.69 -2.01
N GLU A 220 -13.18 -14.18 -0.95
CA GLU A 220 -14.64 -14.18 -0.80
C GLU A 220 -15.19 -12.75 -0.80
N THR A 221 -14.60 -11.86 0.02
CA THR A 221 -14.99 -10.46 0.11
C THR A 221 -14.83 -9.74 -1.22
N LEU A 222 -13.72 -9.98 -1.94
CA LEU A 222 -13.45 -9.34 -3.23
C LEU A 222 -14.36 -9.84 -4.38
N SER A 223 -15.03 -10.97 -4.20
CA SER A 223 -15.94 -11.52 -5.21
C SER A 223 -17.21 -10.69 -5.39
N THR A 224 -17.62 -9.92 -4.37
CA THR A 224 -18.81 -9.06 -4.36
C THR A 224 -18.52 -7.78 -3.58
N ILE A 225 -17.99 -6.77 -4.27
CA ILE A 225 -17.62 -5.49 -3.63
C ILE A 225 -18.85 -4.61 -3.42
N ASP A 226 -18.98 -4.11 -2.20
CA ASP A 226 -19.94 -3.10 -1.76
C ASP A 226 -19.26 -2.08 -0.81
N ALA A 227 -20.00 -1.09 -0.35
CA ALA A 227 -19.50 -0.06 0.57
C ALA A 227 -19.01 -0.62 1.92
N GLU A 228 -19.47 -1.82 2.31
CA GLU A 228 -19.09 -2.46 3.56
C GLU A 228 -17.87 -3.38 3.44
N SER A 229 -17.41 -3.66 2.21
CA SER A 229 -16.37 -4.68 1.97
C SER A 229 -15.03 -4.34 2.62
N ALA A 230 -14.60 -3.07 2.58
CA ALA A 230 -13.38 -2.64 3.26
C ALA A 230 -13.53 -2.75 4.80
N ARG A 231 -14.68 -2.36 5.34
CA ARG A 231 -15.00 -2.51 6.78
C ARG A 231 -15.01 -3.96 7.21
N LYS A 232 -15.58 -4.87 6.41
CA LYS A 232 -15.60 -6.31 6.70
C LYS A 232 -14.18 -6.86 6.84
N LEU A 233 -13.27 -6.52 5.93
CA LEU A 233 -11.88 -6.95 6.00
C LEU A 233 -11.18 -6.43 7.25
N VAL A 234 -11.32 -5.14 7.56
CA VAL A 234 -10.73 -4.56 8.78
C VAL A 234 -11.35 -5.17 10.04
N SER A 235 -12.68 -5.36 10.08
CA SER A 235 -13.35 -6.02 11.22
C SER A 235 -12.82 -7.43 11.44
N HIS A 236 -12.63 -8.23 10.39
CA HIS A 236 -12.00 -9.55 10.50
C HIS A 236 -10.59 -9.49 11.08
N ALA A 237 -9.78 -8.51 10.67
CA ALA A 237 -8.44 -8.33 11.24
C ALA A 237 -8.50 -7.99 12.73
N LEU A 238 -9.41 -7.10 13.14
CA LEU A 238 -9.61 -6.71 14.54
C LEU A 238 -10.11 -7.89 15.39
N GLU A 239 -11.09 -8.65 14.90
CA GLU A 239 -11.63 -9.85 15.55
C GLU A 239 -10.57 -10.94 15.74
N ASN A 240 -9.60 -11.05 14.83
CA ASN A 240 -8.49 -11.99 14.92
C ASN A 240 -7.31 -11.46 15.75
N GLY A 241 -7.50 -10.34 16.43
CA GLY A 241 -6.55 -9.79 17.42
C GLY A 241 -6.06 -8.39 17.16
N GLY A 242 -6.13 -7.88 15.92
CA GLY A 242 -5.78 -6.51 15.56
C GLY A 242 -4.41 -6.09 16.09
N HIS A 243 -3.38 -6.92 15.88
CA HIS A 243 -2.07 -6.72 16.51
C HIS A 243 -1.28 -5.55 15.95
N ASP A 244 -1.64 -5.08 14.74
CA ASP A 244 -1.02 -3.94 14.09
C ASP A 244 -2.07 -2.94 13.59
N ASN A 245 -1.62 -1.79 13.10
CA ASN A 245 -2.43 -0.88 12.30
C ASN A 245 -2.94 -1.61 11.06
N VAL A 246 -4.15 -1.33 10.63
CA VAL A 246 -4.78 -2.01 9.49
C VAL A 246 -5.34 -0.97 8.54
N THR A 247 -4.75 -0.88 7.36
CA THR A 247 -5.22 0.02 6.30
C THR A 247 -5.57 -0.79 5.06
N VAL A 248 -6.77 -0.57 4.53
CA VAL A 248 -7.32 -1.28 3.37
C VAL A 248 -7.88 -0.28 2.37
N ILE A 249 -7.46 -0.36 1.12
CA ILE A 249 -8.09 0.32 -0.01
C ILE A 249 -8.59 -0.73 -1.00
N LEU A 250 -9.88 -0.71 -1.29
CA LEU A 250 -10.50 -1.49 -2.35
C LEU A 250 -10.86 -0.58 -3.51
N ILE A 251 -10.56 -1.03 -4.75
CA ILE A 251 -10.85 -0.28 -5.97
C ILE A 251 -11.46 -1.22 -6.98
N GLN A 252 -12.73 -1.01 -7.30
CA GLN A 252 -13.42 -1.75 -8.36
C GLN A 252 -13.45 -0.94 -9.65
N VAL A 253 -13.08 -1.59 -10.75
CA VAL A 253 -13.13 -1.01 -12.08
C VAL A 253 -14.46 -1.37 -12.76
N ARG A 254 -15.10 -0.37 -13.34
CA ARG A 254 -16.31 -0.53 -14.16
C ARG A 254 -16.15 0.16 -15.50
N GLY A 255 -16.55 -0.52 -16.58
CA GLY A 255 -16.60 0.08 -17.89
C GLY A 255 -17.69 1.16 -17.94
N CYS A 256 -17.39 2.33 -18.50
CA CYS A 256 -18.42 3.31 -18.85
C CYS A 256 -19.11 2.81 -20.12
N ASN A 257 -20.42 2.55 -20.05
CA ASN A 257 -21.27 2.21 -21.19
C ASN A 257 -21.50 3.43 -22.08
#